data_572b7fecf8bb2076e98fc7265ef3c326
#
_entry.id   572b7fecf8bb2076e98fc7265ef3c326
#
_cell.length_a   1.000
_cell.length_b   1.000
_cell.length_c   1.000
_cell.angle_alpha   90.00
_cell.angle_beta   90.00
_cell.angle_gamma   90.00
#
_symmetry.space_group_name_H-M   'P 1'
#
loop_
_entity.id
_entity.type
_entity.pdbx_description
1 polymer ?
#
loop_
_entity_poly.entity_id
_entity_poly.type
_entity_poly.pdbx_seq_one_letter_code
_entity_poly.pdbx_strand_id
1 'polypeptide(L)'
;MAKFETDVSLDELMTSLTSVDIEAIAPLALEQSAPIVEKKLVQLSEPHKRTGAMVKSIKAQKASKSGDGYSIFVGASGVDRKTGIRNMEKMAYLEYGVREHNQPATPVIVPAVRSTHDDVCDSMQETFNKYLENNGL
;
A
#
# COMPACT_ATOMS: atom_id res chain seq x y z
N MET A 1 34.96 -14.19 19.59
CA MET A 1 33.99 -14.60 18.57
C MET A 1 32.67 -14.96 19.25
N ALA A 2 31.65 -14.19 18.96
CA ALA A 2 30.33 -14.47 19.54
C ALA A 2 29.78 -15.78 18.96
N LYS A 3 29.53 -16.75 19.84
CA LYS A 3 28.95 -18.02 19.45
C LYS A 3 27.45 -17.93 19.66
N PHE A 4 26.69 -17.96 18.56
CA PHE A 4 25.24 -18.04 18.65
C PHE A 4 24.87 -19.49 18.92
N GLU A 5 24.55 -19.79 20.17
CA GLU A 5 23.89 -21.04 20.50
C GLU A 5 22.39 -20.81 20.39
N THR A 6 21.79 -21.25 19.31
CA THR A 6 20.34 -21.32 19.15
C THR A 6 19.97 -22.79 19.27
N ASP A 7 18.83 -23.06 19.91
CA ASP A 7 18.26 -24.40 20.04
C ASP A 7 17.79 -24.94 18.67
N VAL A 8 17.90 -24.15 17.63
CA VAL A 8 17.49 -24.48 16.25
C VAL A 8 18.74 -24.47 15.37
N SER A 9 18.98 -25.56 14.66
CA SER A 9 20.09 -25.63 13.71
C SER A 9 19.84 -24.69 12.51
N LEU A 10 20.91 -24.26 11.86
CA LEU A 10 20.80 -23.43 10.67
C LEU A 10 19.96 -24.12 9.57
N ASP A 11 20.11 -25.44 9.41
CA ASP A 11 19.37 -26.22 8.45
C ASP A 11 17.87 -26.23 8.76
N GLU A 12 17.50 -26.37 10.04
CA GLU A 12 16.10 -26.28 10.48
C GLU A 12 15.52 -24.89 10.24
N LEU A 13 16.31 -23.84 10.53
CA LEU A 13 15.91 -22.46 10.27
C LEU A 13 15.69 -22.23 8.78
N MET A 14 16.62 -22.68 7.94
CA MET A 14 16.51 -22.55 6.48
C MET A 14 15.31 -23.33 5.95
N THR A 15 15.04 -24.52 6.46
CA THR A 15 13.87 -25.32 6.10
C THR A 15 12.57 -24.59 6.50
N SER A 16 12.53 -24.03 7.70
CA SER A 16 11.37 -23.26 8.18
C SER A 16 11.12 -22.03 7.30
N LEU A 17 12.17 -21.30 6.92
CA LEU A 17 12.06 -20.13 6.06
C LEU A 17 11.60 -20.51 4.64
N THR A 18 12.07 -21.63 4.10
CA THR A 18 11.65 -22.09 2.78
C THR A 18 10.23 -22.67 2.78
N SER A 19 9.72 -23.07 3.96
CA SER A 19 8.33 -23.54 4.09
C SER A 19 7.33 -22.39 4.17
N VAL A 20 7.78 -21.15 4.33
CA VAL A 20 6.92 -19.98 4.33
C VAL A 20 6.37 -19.77 2.92
N ASP A 21 5.07 -19.82 2.80
CA ASP A 21 4.39 -19.62 1.52
C ASP A 21 4.23 -18.13 1.23
N ILE A 22 5.19 -17.58 0.52
CA ILE A 22 5.18 -16.17 0.12
C ILE A 22 3.96 -15.85 -0.74
N GLU A 23 3.49 -16.79 -1.54
CA GLU A 23 2.30 -16.60 -2.38
C GLU A 23 1.01 -16.49 -1.55
N ALA A 24 0.99 -17.09 -0.37
CA ALA A 24 -0.13 -16.94 0.55
C ALA A 24 -0.03 -15.66 1.39
N ILE A 25 1.18 -15.35 1.89
CA ILE A 25 1.36 -14.27 2.86
C ILE A 25 1.48 -12.88 2.23
N ALA A 26 2.11 -12.75 1.05
CA ALA A 26 2.36 -11.46 0.42
C ALA A 26 1.06 -10.70 0.08
N PRO A 27 0.08 -11.30 -0.62
CA PRO A 27 -1.18 -10.60 -0.87
C PRO A 27 -1.94 -10.27 0.41
N LEU A 28 -1.90 -11.15 1.41
CA LEU A 28 -2.54 -10.89 2.70
C LEU A 28 -1.92 -9.69 3.41
N ALA A 29 -0.59 -9.61 3.45
CA ALA A 29 0.12 -8.48 4.06
C ALA A 29 -0.21 -7.16 3.36
N LEU A 30 -0.26 -7.16 2.03
CA LEU A 30 -0.63 -5.99 1.24
C LEU A 30 -2.07 -5.56 1.51
N GLU A 31 -3.02 -6.50 1.50
CA GLU A 31 -4.44 -6.20 1.72
C GLU A 31 -4.73 -5.73 3.15
N GLN A 32 -3.97 -6.21 4.13
CA GLN A 32 -4.09 -5.76 5.53
C GLN A 32 -3.49 -4.37 5.76
N SER A 33 -2.45 -4.00 5.03
CA SER A 33 -1.77 -2.71 5.19
C SER A 33 -2.34 -1.60 4.29
N ALA A 34 -2.94 -1.94 3.17
CA ALA A 34 -3.44 -0.97 2.19
C ALA A 34 -4.47 0.02 2.75
N PRO A 35 -5.40 -0.36 3.63
CA PRO A 35 -6.34 0.58 4.23
C PRO A 35 -5.68 1.74 4.98
N ILE A 36 -4.48 1.56 5.50
CA ILE A 36 -3.71 2.61 6.17
C ILE A 36 -3.39 3.74 5.19
N VAL A 37 -2.90 3.38 4.01
CA VAL A 37 -2.58 4.33 2.93
C VAL A 37 -3.86 4.94 2.36
N GLU A 38 -4.88 4.12 2.12
CA GLU A 38 -6.19 4.58 1.61
C GLU A 38 -6.77 5.67 2.49
N LYS A 39 -6.85 5.43 3.79
CA LYS A 39 -7.38 6.38 4.76
C LYS A 39 -6.61 7.69 4.76
N LYS A 40 -5.29 7.62 4.73
CA LYS A 40 -4.44 8.80 4.72
C LYS A 40 -4.57 9.59 3.43
N LEU A 41 -4.64 8.91 2.30
CA LEU A 41 -4.81 9.54 1.00
C LEU A 41 -6.16 10.26 0.90
N VAL A 42 -7.22 9.65 1.41
CA VAL A 42 -8.54 10.29 1.51
C VAL A 42 -8.47 11.54 2.39
N GLN A 43 -7.83 11.42 3.54
CA GLN A 43 -7.68 12.54 4.49
C GLN A 43 -6.96 13.72 3.86
N LEU A 44 -5.84 13.47 3.16
CA LEU A 44 -5.05 14.52 2.52
C LEU A 44 -5.72 15.11 1.28
N SER A 45 -6.55 14.33 0.60
CA SER A 45 -7.26 14.76 -0.62
C SER A 45 -8.55 15.53 -0.32
N GLU A 46 -9.15 15.32 0.85
CA GLU A 46 -10.44 15.92 1.23
C GLU A 46 -10.48 17.46 1.08
N PRO A 47 -9.44 18.22 1.53
CA PRO A 47 -9.45 19.68 1.36
C PRO A 47 -9.45 20.14 -0.09
N HIS A 48 -9.10 19.29 -1.03
CA HIS A 48 -8.95 19.60 -2.45
C HIS A 48 -10.12 19.08 -3.31
N LYS A 49 -11.16 18.56 -2.68
CA LYS A 49 -12.31 18.07 -3.42
C LYS A 49 -13.09 19.21 -4.07
N ARG A 50 -13.56 18.97 -5.30
CA ARG A 50 -14.48 19.86 -6.00
C ARG A 50 -15.86 19.22 -6.10
N THR A 51 -16.00 18.19 -6.94
CA THR A 51 -17.24 17.42 -7.06
C THR A 51 -17.35 16.31 -6.01
N GLY A 52 -16.23 15.95 -5.38
CA GLY A 52 -16.14 14.85 -4.44
C GLY A 52 -15.95 13.48 -5.09
N ALA A 53 -16.06 13.38 -6.42
CA ALA A 53 -15.96 12.11 -7.13
C ALA A 53 -14.57 11.46 -6.99
N MET A 54 -13.50 12.26 -7.10
CA MET A 54 -12.13 11.79 -6.94
C MET A 54 -11.91 11.19 -5.54
N VAL A 55 -12.29 11.92 -4.51
CA VAL A 55 -12.09 11.48 -3.12
C VAL A 55 -12.89 10.23 -2.80
N LYS A 56 -14.15 10.17 -3.26
CA LYS A 56 -15.02 9.00 -3.07
C LYS A 56 -14.50 7.76 -3.80
N SER A 57 -13.76 7.93 -4.88
CA SER A 57 -13.23 6.84 -5.69
C SER A 57 -11.93 6.25 -5.14
N ILE A 58 -11.29 6.89 -4.16
CA ILE A 58 -10.04 6.40 -3.58
C ILE A 58 -10.30 5.11 -2.83
N LYS A 59 -9.72 4.02 -3.31
CA LYS A 59 -9.85 2.68 -2.71
C LYS A 59 -8.60 1.86 -2.94
N ALA A 60 -8.31 0.98 -2.00
CA ALA A 60 -7.34 -0.09 -2.19
C ALA A 60 -8.03 -1.21 -3.00
N GLN A 61 -7.37 -1.64 -4.06
CA GLN A 61 -7.83 -2.78 -4.86
C GLN A 61 -7.32 -4.09 -4.25
N LYS A 62 -7.64 -5.21 -4.88
CA LYS A 62 -7.08 -6.49 -4.47
C LYS A 62 -5.62 -6.59 -4.89
N ALA A 63 -4.81 -7.25 -4.07
CA ALA A 63 -3.44 -7.55 -4.42
C ALA A 63 -3.40 -8.44 -5.65
N SER A 64 -2.44 -8.18 -6.53
CA SER A 64 -2.25 -8.95 -7.77
C SER A 64 -0.79 -9.31 -7.94
N LYS A 65 -0.54 -10.40 -8.67
CA LYS A 65 0.81 -10.84 -9.00
C LYS A 65 1.37 -9.93 -10.10
N SER A 66 2.58 -9.41 -9.88
CA SER A 66 3.28 -8.54 -10.81
C SER A 66 4.72 -9.01 -10.94
N GLY A 67 5.08 -9.65 -12.06
CA GLY A 67 6.39 -10.25 -12.22
C GLY A 67 6.63 -11.36 -11.19
N ASP A 68 7.73 -11.26 -10.46
CA ASP A 68 8.10 -12.21 -9.41
C ASP A 68 7.52 -11.85 -8.03
N GLY A 69 6.75 -10.78 -7.96
CA GLY A 69 6.22 -10.27 -6.70
C GLY A 69 4.73 -10.00 -6.74
N TYR A 70 4.27 -9.34 -5.72
CA TYR A 70 2.88 -8.92 -5.58
C TYR A 70 2.82 -7.40 -5.44
N SER A 71 1.74 -6.82 -5.93
CA SER A 71 1.49 -5.39 -5.78
C SER A 71 0.02 -5.14 -5.47
N ILE A 72 -0.25 -4.00 -4.86
CA ILE A 72 -1.59 -3.53 -4.62
C ILE A 72 -1.69 -2.07 -5.05
N PHE A 73 -2.78 -1.74 -5.74
CA PHE A 73 -3.05 -0.37 -6.15
C PHE A 73 -3.95 0.31 -5.12
N VAL A 74 -3.51 1.48 -4.66
CA VAL A 74 -4.33 2.36 -3.81
C VAL A 74 -4.41 3.71 -4.50
N GLY A 75 -5.59 4.13 -4.87
CA GLY A 75 -5.76 5.40 -5.56
C GLY A 75 -7.19 5.63 -6.03
N ALA A 76 -7.36 6.68 -6.80
CA ALA A 76 -8.63 7.06 -7.39
C ALA A 76 -8.93 6.20 -8.62
N SER A 77 -10.20 5.93 -8.87
CA SER A 77 -10.65 5.12 -9.99
C SER A 77 -11.91 5.71 -10.62
N GLY A 78 -12.22 5.24 -11.83
CA GLY A 78 -13.41 5.65 -12.54
C GLY A 78 -13.32 7.06 -13.13
N VAL A 79 -14.46 7.54 -13.62
CA VAL A 79 -14.61 8.83 -14.30
C VAL A 79 -15.59 9.69 -13.52
N ASP A 80 -15.27 10.97 -13.33
CA ASP A 80 -16.21 11.95 -12.82
C ASP A 80 -17.21 12.29 -13.93
N ARG A 81 -18.46 11.88 -13.72
CA ARG A 81 -19.53 12.09 -14.70
C ARG A 81 -19.85 13.57 -14.94
N LYS A 82 -19.57 14.43 -13.99
CA LYS A 82 -19.84 15.87 -14.11
C LYS A 82 -18.82 16.56 -15.02
N THR A 83 -17.58 16.13 -15.02
CA THR A 83 -16.48 16.75 -15.78
C THR A 83 -16.02 15.91 -16.96
N GLY A 84 -16.32 14.61 -16.99
CA GLY A 84 -15.83 13.67 -17.99
C GLY A 84 -14.35 13.31 -17.83
N ILE A 85 -13.70 13.75 -16.77
CA ILE A 85 -12.28 13.51 -16.50
C ILE A 85 -12.14 12.33 -15.58
N ARG A 86 -11.14 11.45 -15.82
CA ARG A 86 -10.85 10.32 -14.94
C ARG A 86 -10.38 10.82 -13.58
N ASN A 87 -10.84 10.17 -12.52
CA ASN A 87 -10.50 10.57 -11.15
C ASN A 87 -8.99 10.45 -10.88
N MET A 88 -8.31 9.44 -11.44
CA MET A 88 -6.87 9.32 -11.29
C MET A 88 -6.11 10.43 -12.02
N GLU A 89 -6.63 10.89 -13.15
CA GLU A 89 -6.08 12.03 -13.88
C GLU A 89 -6.18 13.33 -13.05
N LYS A 90 -7.31 13.53 -12.38
CA LYS A 90 -7.48 14.66 -11.45
C LYS A 90 -6.46 14.60 -10.29
N MET A 91 -6.23 13.40 -9.77
CA MET A 91 -5.23 13.18 -8.71
C MET A 91 -3.82 13.49 -9.20
N ALA A 92 -3.49 13.12 -10.44
CA ALA A 92 -2.21 13.45 -11.06
C ALA A 92 -2.04 14.97 -11.24
N TYR A 93 -3.07 15.68 -11.63
CA TYR A 93 -3.04 17.14 -11.71
C TYR A 93 -2.77 17.79 -10.36
N LEU A 94 -3.37 17.25 -9.32
CA LEU A 94 -3.14 17.73 -7.96
C LEU A 94 -1.70 17.46 -7.51
N GLU A 95 -1.19 16.27 -7.77
CA GLU A 95 0.15 15.84 -7.36
C GLU A 95 1.26 16.63 -8.08
N TYR A 96 1.13 16.80 -9.39
CA TYR A 96 2.18 17.38 -10.23
C TYR A 96 1.91 18.80 -10.69
N GLY A 97 0.68 19.30 -10.50
CA GLY A 97 0.24 20.57 -11.05
C GLY A 97 -0.07 20.50 -12.53
N VAL A 98 -0.62 21.59 -13.06
CA VAL A 98 -0.94 21.72 -14.49
C VAL A 98 -0.34 23.04 -14.99
N ARG A 99 0.77 22.95 -15.71
CA ARG A 99 1.50 24.13 -16.19
C ARG A 99 0.67 25.03 -17.09
N GLU A 100 -0.11 24.43 -17.99
CA GLU A 100 -0.95 25.14 -18.95
C GLU A 100 -2.03 25.99 -18.30
N HIS A 101 -2.47 25.62 -17.10
CA HIS A 101 -3.51 26.32 -16.35
C HIS A 101 -2.96 27.06 -15.14
N ASN A 102 -1.64 27.23 -15.05
CA ASN A 102 -0.97 27.85 -13.91
C ASN A 102 -1.38 27.26 -12.55
N GLN A 103 -1.77 25.97 -12.54
CA GLN A 103 -2.12 25.26 -11.34
C GLN A 103 -0.85 24.73 -10.68
N PRO A 104 -0.52 25.20 -9.46
CA PRO A 104 0.66 24.70 -8.75
C PRO A 104 0.43 23.26 -8.29
N ALA A 105 1.51 22.50 -8.13
CA ALA A 105 1.47 21.19 -7.53
C ALA A 105 1.06 21.29 -6.05
N THR A 106 0.14 20.41 -5.64
CA THR A 106 -0.23 20.24 -4.24
C THR A 106 -0.18 18.73 -3.93
N PRO A 107 1.02 18.18 -3.70
CA PRO A 107 1.16 16.73 -3.56
C PRO A 107 0.33 16.15 -2.42
N VAL A 108 -0.33 15.03 -2.68
CA VAL A 108 -1.09 14.24 -1.71
C VAL A 108 -0.61 12.79 -1.65
N ILE A 109 -0.14 12.24 -2.78
CA ILE A 109 0.31 10.84 -2.88
C ILE A 109 1.62 10.65 -2.12
N VAL A 110 2.64 11.44 -2.43
CA VAL A 110 3.95 11.34 -1.76
C VAL A 110 3.84 11.58 -0.25
N PRO A 111 3.14 12.64 0.24
CA PRO A 111 2.92 12.80 1.67
C PRO A 111 2.14 11.66 2.31
N ALA A 112 1.14 11.09 1.63
CA ALA A 112 0.39 9.93 2.13
C ALA A 112 1.32 8.73 2.33
N VAL A 113 2.15 8.43 1.34
CA VAL A 113 3.09 7.31 1.40
C VAL A 113 4.12 7.53 2.51
N ARG A 114 4.73 8.71 2.57
CA ARG A 114 5.76 9.01 3.57
C ARG A 114 5.24 8.96 4.99
N SER A 115 4.06 9.52 5.24
CA SER A 115 3.48 9.59 6.58
C SER A 115 2.96 8.25 7.08
N THR A 116 2.69 7.29 6.21
CA THR A 116 2.17 5.96 6.57
C THR A 116 3.21 4.85 6.44
N HIS A 117 4.42 5.15 6.00
CA HIS A 117 5.46 4.14 5.74
C HIS A 117 5.70 3.23 6.95
N ASP A 118 5.91 3.80 8.13
CA ASP A 118 6.21 3.02 9.33
C ASP A 118 5.01 2.17 9.76
N ASP A 119 3.80 2.74 9.71
CA ASP A 119 2.57 2.02 10.04
C ASP A 119 2.31 0.86 9.07
N VAL A 120 2.61 1.05 7.79
CA VAL A 120 2.50 0.00 6.77
C VAL A 120 3.50 -1.12 7.06
N CYS A 121 4.75 -0.77 7.33
CA CYS A 121 5.79 -1.75 7.69
C CYS A 121 5.42 -2.55 8.94
N ASP A 122 4.91 -1.87 9.97
CA ASP A 122 4.46 -2.52 11.21
C ASP A 122 3.28 -3.47 10.95
N SER A 123 2.33 -3.06 10.12
CA SER A 123 1.19 -3.89 9.73
C SER A 123 1.63 -5.14 8.98
N MET A 124 2.56 -5.00 8.04
CA MET A 124 3.11 -6.13 7.28
C MET A 124 3.87 -7.09 8.20
N GLN A 125 4.65 -6.55 9.13
CA GLN A 125 5.39 -7.35 10.10
C GLN A 125 4.44 -8.13 11.00
N GLU A 126 3.37 -7.50 11.47
CA GLU A 126 2.35 -8.14 12.29
C GLU A 126 1.66 -9.29 11.53
N THR A 127 1.29 -9.06 10.28
CA THR A 127 0.68 -10.08 9.42
C THR A 127 1.63 -11.28 9.24
N PHE A 128 2.90 -11.01 8.99
CA PHE A 128 3.93 -12.04 8.85
C PHE A 128 4.10 -12.83 10.15
N ASN A 129 4.17 -12.16 11.28
CA ASN A 129 4.31 -12.80 12.59
C ASN A 129 3.11 -13.71 12.91
N LYS A 130 1.90 -13.26 12.64
CA LYS A 130 0.68 -14.05 12.82
C LYS A 130 0.67 -15.29 11.93
N TYR A 131 1.13 -15.14 10.70
CA TYR A 131 1.25 -16.28 9.78
C TYR A 131 2.22 -17.32 10.32
N LEU A 132 3.38 -16.90 10.81
CA LEU A 132 4.37 -17.80 11.41
C LEU A 132 3.80 -18.54 12.63
N GLU A 133 3.15 -17.81 13.54
CA GLU A 133 2.51 -18.40 14.72
C GLU A 133 1.45 -19.43 14.35
N ASN A 134 0.58 -19.10 13.38
CA ASN A 134 -0.50 -20.00 12.95
C ASN A 134 0.01 -21.26 12.24
N ASN A 135 1.24 -21.24 11.75
CA ASN A 135 1.86 -22.39 11.08
C ASN A 135 2.93 -23.07 11.94
N GLY A 136 3.00 -22.75 13.21
CA GLY A 136 3.92 -23.38 14.16
C GLY A 136 5.39 -23.01 13.98
N LEU A 137 5.65 -21.86 13.39
CA LEU A 137 7.02 -21.41 13.11
C LEU A 137 7.52 -20.36 14.07
#